data_221b5ab14fe04f0bd0ba02f292a73619
#
_entry.id   221b5ab14fe04f0bd0ba02f292a73619
#
_cell.length_a   1.000
_cell.length_b   1.000
_cell.length_c   1.000
_cell.angle_alpha   90.00
_cell.angle_beta   90.00
_cell.angle_gamma   90.00
#
_symmetry.space_group_name_H-M   'P 1'
#
loop_
_entity.id
_entity.type
_entity.pdbx_description
1 polymer ?
#
loop_
_entity_poly.entity_id
_entity_poly.type
_entity_poly.pdbx_seq_one_letter_code
_entity_poly.pdbx_strand_id
1 'polypeptide(L)'
;MRGRPSVTLSRSLRIGAVAFAVLGLLGCALYLLKDNPRSFVVEAATRGVSARIDHPAMSQWLLDRAYLCLRRDRRAPGPDPAIMADAPCDTRLYEVVPTENLEIFWPAGASLRLTRTGPQSPLLVRLTAAAPEAVIVAGRELTPADLIVVPADAWLGNGPLTLAGHVVVGSLPGPGEMGNLISGSYAVSERLPLAPAPTPIASGALLSGDAVEIMVRRHCPGADDRIECAHPDPAKRLYQPSQSFGFIEPRGADDAGFGVTLYSETSDSSLAIDRFGASRIIVTPNWIHRALANPVLLGGSALLAILSGLASLGFLAPLLAWTWKGEPPVRTRPRPVFRWRRKRRRRNEPIPPPVSIGHRPGP
;
A
#
# COMPACT_ATOMS: atom_id res chain seq x y z
N MET A 1 53.01 8.00 -50.78
CA MET A 1 52.89 7.84 -49.30
C MET A 1 51.41 7.93 -48.92
N ARG A 2 50.73 6.77 -48.74
CA ARG A 2 49.32 6.70 -48.30
C ARG A 2 49.33 6.49 -46.79
N GLY A 3 49.01 7.57 -46.05
CA GLY A 3 48.89 7.51 -44.57
C GLY A 3 47.74 6.55 -44.18
N ARG A 4 48.04 5.57 -43.39
CA ARG A 4 47.05 4.68 -42.75
C ARG A 4 46.20 5.52 -41.76
N PRO A 5 44.88 5.63 -41.98
CA PRO A 5 44.02 6.31 -40.99
C PRO A 5 43.93 5.48 -39.73
N SER A 6 44.21 6.08 -38.70
CA SER A 6 44.31 5.82 -37.32
C SER A 6 43.33 4.82 -36.68
N VAL A 7 43.89 3.71 -36.20
CA VAL A 7 43.28 2.76 -35.26
C VAL A 7 42.88 3.46 -33.94
N THR A 8 43.38 4.68 -33.67
CA THR A 8 43.13 5.47 -32.46
C THR A 8 41.71 6.05 -32.40
N LEU A 9 41.08 6.44 -33.56
CA LEU A 9 39.75 7.02 -33.58
C LEU A 9 38.66 6.01 -33.13
N SER A 10 38.84 4.73 -33.44
CA SER A 10 37.89 3.68 -33.02
C SER A 10 37.94 3.36 -31.54
N ARG A 11 39.09 3.58 -30.89
CA ARG A 11 39.30 3.30 -29.46
C ARG A 11 38.70 4.40 -28.58
N SER A 12 38.87 5.66 -28.97
CA SER A 12 38.25 6.81 -28.27
C SER A 12 36.75 6.82 -28.39
N LEU A 13 36.19 6.40 -29.54
CA LEU A 13 34.74 6.29 -29.75
C LEU A 13 34.14 5.20 -28.87
N ARG A 14 34.83 4.07 -28.70
CA ARG A 14 34.38 2.99 -27.78
C ARG A 14 34.42 3.40 -26.32
N ILE A 15 35.49 4.08 -25.88
CA ILE A 15 35.59 4.59 -24.52
C ILE A 15 34.48 5.63 -24.24
N GLY A 16 34.20 6.51 -25.21
CA GLY A 16 33.12 7.48 -25.12
C GLY A 16 31.74 6.82 -25.02
N ALA A 17 31.47 5.78 -25.80
CA ALA A 17 30.21 5.05 -25.75
C ALA A 17 30.01 4.32 -24.43
N VAL A 18 31.06 3.70 -23.88
CA VAL A 18 31.02 3.03 -22.56
C VAL A 18 30.82 4.06 -21.44
N ALA A 19 31.52 5.18 -21.48
CA ALA A 19 31.35 6.26 -20.50
C ALA A 19 29.92 6.83 -20.54
N PHE A 20 29.36 7.05 -21.71
CA PHE A 20 27.98 7.51 -21.88
C PHE A 20 26.96 6.49 -21.36
N ALA A 21 27.16 5.20 -21.61
CA ALA A 21 26.31 4.14 -21.10
C ALA A 21 26.36 4.05 -19.56
N VAL A 22 27.55 4.18 -18.96
CA VAL A 22 27.73 4.18 -17.49
C VAL A 22 27.07 5.40 -16.86
N LEU A 23 27.24 6.59 -17.44
CA LEU A 23 26.57 7.82 -16.96
C LEU A 23 25.06 7.73 -17.12
N GLY A 24 24.56 7.14 -18.20
CA GLY A 24 23.14 6.88 -18.40
C GLY A 24 22.56 5.93 -17.35
N LEU A 25 23.27 4.83 -17.06
CA LEU A 25 22.88 3.88 -16.02
C LEU A 25 22.90 4.52 -14.62
N LEU A 26 23.91 5.33 -14.32
CA LEU A 26 24.01 6.06 -13.06
C LEU A 26 22.86 7.07 -12.90
N GLY A 27 22.59 7.85 -13.96
CA GLY A 27 21.46 8.78 -13.99
C GLY A 27 20.11 8.07 -13.79
N CYS A 28 19.94 6.92 -14.43
CA CYS A 28 18.76 6.07 -14.27
C CYS A 28 18.63 5.52 -12.85
N ALA A 29 19.73 5.06 -12.25
CA ALA A 29 19.75 4.59 -10.86
C ALA A 29 19.41 5.71 -9.87
N LEU A 30 20.00 6.90 -10.02
CA LEU A 30 19.69 8.06 -9.19
C LEU A 30 18.22 8.49 -9.33
N TYR A 31 17.69 8.42 -10.56
CA TYR A 31 16.29 8.71 -10.83
C TYR A 31 15.34 7.73 -10.13
N LEU A 32 15.65 6.44 -10.11
CA LEU A 32 14.85 5.40 -9.45
C LEU A 32 14.89 5.51 -7.92
N LEU A 33 15.97 6.07 -7.38
CA LEU A 33 16.13 6.28 -5.94
C LEU A 33 15.44 7.55 -5.44
N LYS A 34 15.05 8.45 -6.35
CA LYS A 34 14.36 9.69 -5.98
C LYS A 34 12.96 9.38 -5.45
N ASP A 35 12.62 9.94 -4.29
CA ASP A 35 11.27 9.89 -3.76
C ASP A 35 10.35 10.80 -4.58
N ASN A 36 9.31 10.20 -5.17
CA ASN A 36 8.29 10.90 -5.94
C ASN A 36 7.00 10.97 -5.12
N PRO A 37 6.13 11.97 -5.39
CA PRO A 37 4.80 12.03 -4.78
C PRO A 37 4.02 10.74 -5.06
N ARG A 38 3.42 10.18 -4.00
CA ARG A 38 2.66 8.93 -4.06
C ARG A 38 1.22 9.20 -3.71
N SER A 39 0.33 8.52 -4.38
CA SER A 39 -1.08 8.45 -4.01
C SER A 39 -1.45 7.00 -3.67
N PHE A 40 -2.24 6.85 -2.64
CA PHE A 40 -2.80 5.57 -2.21
C PHE A 40 -4.29 5.60 -2.45
N VAL A 41 -4.80 4.50 -2.99
CA VAL A 41 -6.22 4.22 -3.10
C VAL A 41 -6.47 2.94 -2.34
N VAL A 42 -7.44 2.97 -1.43
CA VAL A 42 -7.90 1.79 -0.69
C VAL A 42 -9.37 1.61 -1.00
N GLU A 43 -9.74 0.46 -1.52
CA GLU A 43 -11.12 0.05 -1.75
C GLU A 43 -11.41 -1.17 -0.88
N ALA A 44 -12.38 -1.06 0.01
CA ALA A 44 -12.65 -2.11 0.96
C ALA A 44 -14.14 -2.31 1.24
N ALA A 45 -14.50 -3.56 1.51
CA ALA A 45 -15.74 -3.94 2.14
C ALA A 45 -15.48 -4.13 3.64
N THR A 46 -16.21 -3.42 4.48
CA THR A 46 -15.99 -3.46 5.93
C THR A 46 -17.31 -3.37 6.72
N ARG A 47 -17.29 -3.86 7.94
CA ARG A 47 -18.36 -3.69 8.93
C ARG A 47 -18.12 -2.51 9.85
N GLY A 48 -16.93 -1.92 9.83
CA GLY A 48 -16.57 -0.83 10.73
C GLY A 48 -15.50 0.08 10.18
N VAL A 49 -15.68 1.38 10.39
CA VAL A 49 -14.72 2.45 10.08
C VAL A 49 -14.65 3.37 11.28
N SER A 50 -13.45 3.81 11.60
CA SER A 50 -13.21 4.89 12.54
C SER A 50 -12.61 6.08 11.78
N ALA A 51 -13.13 7.28 12.01
CA ALA A 51 -12.67 8.47 11.32
C ALA A 51 -12.54 9.62 12.33
N ARG A 52 -11.49 10.42 12.17
CA ARG A 52 -11.36 11.72 12.78
C ARG A 52 -11.43 12.77 11.69
N ILE A 53 -12.40 13.66 11.80
CA ILE A 53 -12.64 14.70 10.79
C ILE A 53 -11.63 15.82 10.98
N ASP A 54 -10.90 16.16 9.92
CA ASP A 54 -9.96 17.30 9.92
C ASP A 54 -10.45 18.42 8.99
N HIS A 55 -11.33 18.09 8.00
CA HIS A 55 -11.87 19.05 7.04
C HIS A 55 -13.41 19.05 7.07
N PRO A 56 -14.04 19.92 7.89
CA PRO A 56 -15.50 19.96 8.05
C PRO A 56 -16.26 20.20 6.75
N ALA A 57 -15.78 21.11 5.90
CA ALA A 57 -16.45 21.47 4.64
C ALA A 57 -16.60 20.29 3.67
N MET A 58 -15.75 19.24 3.82
CA MET A 58 -15.79 18.04 2.99
C MET A 58 -16.44 16.84 3.72
N SER A 59 -16.99 17.06 4.91
CA SER A 59 -17.57 16.01 5.75
C SER A 59 -19.01 16.39 6.16
N GLN A 60 -19.78 16.86 5.20
CA GLN A 60 -21.21 17.15 5.35
C GLN A 60 -22.00 15.93 4.88
N TRP A 61 -22.95 15.50 5.68
CA TRP A 61 -23.78 14.36 5.37
C TRP A 61 -25.25 14.76 5.29
N LEU A 62 -25.95 14.19 4.33
CA LEU A 62 -27.39 14.24 4.22
C LEU A 62 -27.92 12.81 4.32
N LEU A 63 -28.75 12.56 5.31
CA LEU A 63 -29.39 11.27 5.54
C LEU A 63 -30.89 11.42 5.32
N ASP A 64 -31.44 10.65 4.39
CA ASP A 64 -32.88 10.74 4.04
C ASP A 64 -33.76 10.44 5.25
N ARG A 65 -33.40 9.41 6.03
CA ARG A 65 -34.10 9.01 7.24
C ARG A 65 -33.13 8.45 8.27
N ALA A 66 -33.19 8.97 9.48
CA ALA A 66 -32.40 8.49 10.60
C ALA A 66 -33.17 8.60 11.92
N TYR A 67 -32.68 7.91 12.93
CA TYR A 67 -33.14 8.05 14.30
C TYR A 67 -31.99 8.56 15.16
N LEU A 68 -32.24 9.62 15.92
CA LEU A 68 -31.34 10.05 16.96
C LEU A 68 -31.71 9.34 18.25
N CYS A 69 -30.81 8.56 18.78
CA CYS A 69 -30.95 7.86 20.04
C CYS A 69 -30.16 8.63 21.09
N LEU A 70 -30.81 9.53 21.78
CA LEU A 70 -30.22 10.40 22.79
C LEU A 70 -30.25 9.70 24.15
N ARG A 71 -29.10 9.51 24.77
CA ARG A 71 -29.00 8.79 26.02
C ARG A 71 -29.64 9.54 27.18
N ARG A 72 -30.55 8.88 27.91
CA ARG A 72 -31.24 9.47 29.06
C ARG A 72 -30.30 9.75 30.23
N ASP A 73 -29.37 8.83 30.51
CA ASP A 73 -28.33 9.02 31.50
C ASP A 73 -26.96 9.17 30.80
N ARG A 74 -26.54 10.40 30.60
CA ARG A 74 -25.28 10.74 29.93
C ARG A 74 -24.03 10.46 30.76
N ARG A 75 -24.17 10.08 32.04
CA ARG A 75 -23.03 9.83 32.95
C ARG A 75 -22.56 8.39 32.94
N ALA A 76 -23.39 7.46 32.53
CA ALA A 76 -23.01 6.05 32.49
C ALA A 76 -22.36 5.71 31.15
N PRO A 77 -21.12 5.17 31.12
CA PRO A 77 -20.59 4.55 29.93
C PRO A 77 -21.53 3.39 29.54
N GLY A 78 -22.17 3.50 28.38
CA GLY A 78 -23.12 2.48 27.98
C GLY A 78 -22.43 1.29 27.35
N PRO A 79 -22.94 0.07 27.57
CA PRO A 79 -22.67 -1.03 26.67
C PRO A 79 -23.07 -0.64 25.24
N ASP A 80 -22.49 -1.28 24.24
CA ASP A 80 -22.96 -1.11 22.87
C ASP A 80 -24.47 -1.34 22.83
N PRO A 81 -25.24 -0.43 22.23
CA PRO A 81 -26.69 -0.52 22.25
C PRO A 81 -27.13 -1.81 21.60
N ALA A 82 -27.79 -2.67 22.33
CA ALA A 82 -28.47 -3.82 21.76
C ALA A 82 -29.56 -3.29 20.85
N ILE A 83 -29.41 -3.48 19.55
CA ILE A 83 -30.42 -3.11 18.56
C ILE A 83 -31.53 -4.12 18.70
N MET A 84 -32.70 -3.65 19.15
CA MET A 84 -33.89 -4.50 19.20
C MET A 84 -34.44 -4.66 17.80
N ALA A 85 -34.96 -5.85 17.48
CA ALA A 85 -35.50 -6.16 16.16
C ALA A 85 -36.59 -5.18 15.71
N ASP A 86 -37.38 -4.66 16.66
CA ASP A 86 -38.53 -3.82 16.40
C ASP A 86 -38.34 -2.33 16.73
N ALA A 87 -37.18 -1.94 17.21
CA ALA A 87 -36.90 -0.54 17.56
C ALA A 87 -35.46 -0.17 17.20
N PRO A 88 -35.22 1.07 16.71
CA PRO A 88 -33.88 1.50 16.35
C PRO A 88 -32.92 1.55 17.54
N CYS A 89 -33.45 1.74 18.77
CA CYS A 89 -32.67 1.80 20.00
C CYS A 89 -33.52 1.28 21.18
N ASP A 90 -32.85 0.88 22.27
CA ASP A 90 -33.56 0.53 23.51
C ASP A 90 -34.18 1.80 24.13
N THR A 91 -35.52 1.91 24.08
CA THR A 91 -36.25 3.06 24.60
C THR A 91 -36.14 3.26 26.12
N ARG A 92 -35.68 2.25 26.86
CA ARG A 92 -35.40 2.40 28.29
C ARG A 92 -34.15 3.22 28.55
N LEU A 93 -33.17 3.11 27.65
CA LEU A 93 -31.87 3.78 27.75
C LEU A 93 -31.83 5.08 26.94
N TYR A 94 -32.60 5.15 25.87
CA TYR A 94 -32.56 6.25 24.92
C TYR A 94 -33.91 6.92 24.72
N GLU A 95 -33.88 8.22 24.50
CA GLU A 95 -34.95 8.98 23.86
C GLU A 95 -34.75 8.86 22.36
N VAL A 96 -35.75 8.35 21.64
CA VAL A 96 -35.69 8.12 20.19
C VAL A 96 -36.38 9.25 19.47
N VAL A 97 -35.62 9.99 18.64
CA VAL A 97 -36.13 11.11 17.85
C VAL A 97 -36.04 10.74 16.37
N PRO A 98 -37.14 10.46 15.69
CA PRO A 98 -37.13 10.22 14.24
C PRO A 98 -36.81 11.52 13.51
N THR A 99 -35.99 11.45 12.46
CA THR A 99 -35.60 12.58 11.65
C THR A 99 -35.65 12.21 10.16
N GLU A 100 -36.08 13.15 9.35
CA GLU A 100 -36.09 13.07 7.89
C GLU A 100 -35.23 14.18 7.32
N ASN A 101 -34.52 13.91 6.21
CA ASN A 101 -33.59 14.86 5.56
C ASN A 101 -32.59 15.45 6.56
N LEU A 102 -31.96 14.56 7.34
CA LEU A 102 -31.05 14.95 8.40
C LEU A 102 -29.74 15.44 7.82
N GLU A 103 -29.47 16.72 7.97
CA GLU A 103 -28.17 17.31 7.61
C GLU A 103 -27.26 17.33 8.84
N ILE A 104 -26.03 16.83 8.66
CA ILE A 104 -25.04 16.74 9.74
C ILE A 104 -23.74 17.42 9.28
N PHE A 105 -23.29 18.38 10.08
CA PHE A 105 -22.02 19.07 9.91
C PHE A 105 -21.07 18.57 10.99
N TRP A 106 -20.03 17.85 10.57
CA TRP A 106 -19.03 17.35 11.51
C TRP A 106 -17.94 18.41 11.70
N PRO A 107 -17.72 18.92 12.93
CA PRO A 107 -16.65 19.89 13.18
C PRO A 107 -15.28 19.22 13.13
N ALA A 108 -14.23 20.03 12.96
CA ALA A 108 -12.86 19.55 13.01
C ALA A 108 -12.54 18.90 14.37
N GLY A 109 -11.85 17.78 14.33
CA GLY A 109 -11.52 16.99 15.51
C GLY A 109 -12.61 16.02 15.97
N ALA A 110 -13.81 16.05 15.36
CA ALA A 110 -14.84 15.05 15.66
C ALA A 110 -14.34 13.64 15.31
N SER A 111 -14.43 12.73 16.28
CA SER A 111 -14.01 11.35 16.12
C SER A 111 -15.22 10.44 16.06
N LEU A 112 -15.38 9.74 14.93
CA LEU A 112 -16.56 8.97 14.59
C LEU A 112 -16.22 7.47 14.53
N ARG A 113 -17.21 6.64 14.88
CA ARG A 113 -17.20 5.22 14.55
C ARG A 113 -18.48 4.89 13.82
N LEU A 114 -18.35 4.26 12.65
CA LEU A 114 -19.44 3.74 11.86
C LEU A 114 -19.38 2.22 11.90
N THR A 115 -20.54 1.58 12.14
CA THR A 115 -20.62 0.12 12.18
C THR A 115 -21.89 -0.37 11.53
N ARG A 116 -21.81 -1.50 10.79
CA ARG A 116 -22.93 -2.20 10.22
C ARG A 116 -22.61 -3.70 10.16
N THR A 117 -23.30 -4.49 10.94
CA THR A 117 -22.91 -5.89 11.21
C THR A 117 -23.49 -6.90 10.21
N GLY A 118 -24.63 -6.63 9.62
CA GLY A 118 -25.30 -7.59 8.71
C GLY A 118 -26.07 -6.92 7.59
N PRO A 119 -26.63 -7.70 6.64
CA PRO A 119 -27.37 -7.18 5.50
C PRO A 119 -28.58 -6.34 5.88
N GLN A 120 -29.33 -6.80 6.87
CA GLN A 120 -30.53 -6.11 7.39
C GLN A 120 -30.23 -5.22 8.59
N SER A 121 -28.97 -5.12 9.00
CA SER A 121 -28.60 -4.27 10.12
C SER A 121 -28.56 -2.80 9.70
N PRO A 122 -29.00 -1.87 10.57
CA PRO A 122 -28.87 -0.46 10.32
C PRO A 122 -27.39 -0.04 10.32
N LEU A 123 -27.09 1.11 9.72
CA LEU A 123 -25.82 1.78 9.92
C LEU A 123 -25.87 2.54 11.25
N LEU A 124 -24.91 2.29 12.09
CA LEU A 124 -24.74 2.97 13.38
C LEU A 124 -23.62 3.98 13.27
N VAL A 125 -23.87 5.22 13.66
CA VAL A 125 -22.87 6.29 13.72
C VAL A 125 -22.80 6.83 15.13
N ARG A 126 -21.60 6.86 15.70
CA ARG A 126 -21.34 7.30 17.07
C ARG A 126 -20.09 8.18 17.14
N LEU A 127 -20.12 9.19 18.00
CA LEU A 127 -18.91 9.86 18.45
C LEU A 127 -18.11 8.93 19.38
N THR A 128 -16.81 8.81 19.16
CA THR A 128 -15.93 8.00 20.03
C THR A 128 -15.32 8.82 21.17
N ALA A 129 -15.29 10.15 21.01
CA ALA A 129 -14.85 11.11 22.02
C ALA A 129 -15.65 12.40 21.87
N ALA A 130 -15.66 13.23 22.91
CA ALA A 130 -16.22 14.58 22.81
C ALA A 130 -15.45 15.36 21.75
N ALA A 131 -16.19 16.01 20.85
CA ALA A 131 -15.60 16.88 19.85
C ALA A 131 -15.16 18.20 20.49
N PRO A 132 -14.14 18.89 19.95
CA PRO A 132 -13.73 20.22 20.44
C PRO A 132 -14.83 21.26 20.34
N GLU A 133 -15.69 21.15 19.34
CA GLU A 133 -16.89 21.96 19.14
C GLU A 133 -18.12 21.07 19.25
N ALA A 134 -19.23 21.63 19.80
CA ALA A 134 -20.47 20.89 19.94
C ALA A 134 -21.01 20.42 18.57
N VAL A 135 -21.31 19.16 18.45
CA VAL A 135 -21.96 18.58 17.27
C VAL A 135 -23.46 18.74 17.42
N ILE A 136 -24.04 19.65 16.66
CA ILE A 136 -25.50 19.90 16.70
C ILE A 136 -26.18 19.14 15.58
N VAL A 137 -27.11 18.27 15.94
CA VAL A 137 -27.87 17.46 15.00
C VAL A 137 -29.37 17.61 15.30
N ALA A 138 -30.15 18.07 14.35
CA ALA A 138 -31.56 18.38 14.52
C ALA A 138 -31.85 19.27 15.75
N GLY A 139 -30.98 20.28 16.00
CA GLY A 139 -31.10 21.19 17.13
C GLY A 139 -30.74 20.58 18.49
N ARG A 140 -30.17 19.40 18.52
CA ARG A 140 -29.74 18.69 19.75
C ARG A 140 -28.22 18.50 19.71
N GLU A 141 -27.57 18.68 20.85
CA GLU A 141 -26.15 18.39 21.01
C GLU A 141 -25.94 16.88 21.11
N LEU A 142 -25.11 16.35 20.20
CA LEU A 142 -24.72 14.96 20.16
C LEU A 142 -23.48 14.73 21.04
N THR A 143 -23.54 13.73 21.90
CA THR A 143 -22.45 13.32 22.80
C THR A 143 -21.95 11.91 22.44
N PRO A 144 -20.79 11.48 22.97
CA PRO A 144 -20.30 10.12 22.77
C PRO A 144 -21.24 9.01 23.30
N ALA A 145 -22.19 9.38 24.15
CA ALA A 145 -23.18 8.44 24.67
C ALA A 145 -24.40 8.25 23.73
N ASP A 146 -24.56 9.17 22.76
CA ASP A 146 -25.65 9.17 21.81
C ASP A 146 -25.30 8.40 20.55
N LEU A 147 -26.32 8.06 19.75
CA LEU A 147 -26.19 7.24 18.55
C LEU A 147 -27.09 7.77 17.44
N ILE A 148 -26.58 7.79 16.22
CA ILE A 148 -27.39 7.97 15.02
C ILE A 148 -27.57 6.59 14.38
N VAL A 149 -28.84 6.24 14.13
CA VAL A 149 -29.22 4.95 13.53
C VAL A 149 -29.87 5.22 12.19
N VAL A 150 -29.23 4.75 11.11
CA VAL A 150 -29.80 4.82 9.76
C VAL A 150 -30.37 3.45 9.44
N PRO A 151 -31.70 3.30 9.26
CA PRO A 151 -32.32 2.03 8.93
C PRO A 151 -31.72 1.41 7.66
N ALA A 152 -31.74 0.08 7.57
CA ALA A 152 -31.09 -0.61 6.46
C ALA A 152 -31.66 -0.23 5.09
N ASP A 153 -32.97 -0.05 4.99
CA ASP A 153 -33.67 0.37 3.78
C ASP A 153 -33.35 1.82 3.39
N ALA A 154 -33.30 2.73 4.37
CA ALA A 154 -32.87 4.10 4.15
C ALA A 154 -31.41 4.18 3.77
N TRP A 155 -30.53 3.38 4.41
CA TRP A 155 -29.11 3.33 4.08
C TRP A 155 -28.85 2.90 2.63
N LEU A 156 -29.59 1.90 2.12
CA LEU A 156 -29.44 1.44 0.74
C LEU A 156 -29.80 2.51 -0.31
N GLY A 157 -30.72 3.42 0.01
CA GLY A 157 -31.11 4.55 -0.84
C GLY A 157 -30.22 5.78 -0.66
N ASN A 158 -29.37 5.80 0.36
CA ASN A 158 -28.56 6.95 0.70
C ASN A 158 -27.39 7.13 -0.26
N GLY A 159 -27.03 8.37 -0.55
CA GLY A 159 -25.80 8.70 -1.28
C GLY A 159 -24.53 8.39 -0.48
N PRO A 160 -23.34 8.49 -1.11
CA PRO A 160 -22.10 8.28 -0.42
C PRO A 160 -21.87 9.32 0.68
N LEU A 161 -21.44 8.86 1.86
CA LEU A 161 -21.06 9.70 2.98
C LEU A 161 -19.58 10.04 2.90
N THR A 162 -19.26 11.30 2.75
CA THR A 162 -17.87 11.76 2.60
C THR A 162 -17.14 11.79 3.93
N LEU A 163 -15.86 11.45 3.90
CA LEU A 163 -14.91 11.50 5.01
C LEU A 163 -13.68 12.29 4.59
N ALA A 164 -13.29 13.28 5.36
CA ALA A 164 -12.06 14.00 5.12
C ALA A 164 -11.30 14.22 6.43
N GLY A 165 -10.21 13.50 6.60
CA GLY A 165 -9.41 13.48 7.80
C GLY A 165 -8.63 12.19 7.97
N HIS A 166 -8.40 11.77 9.19
CA HIS A 166 -7.74 10.50 9.49
C HIS A 166 -8.77 9.37 9.57
N VAL A 167 -8.63 8.37 8.69
CA VAL A 167 -9.57 7.26 8.57
C VAL A 167 -8.85 5.92 8.75
N VAL A 168 -9.42 5.07 9.60
CA VAL A 168 -9.01 3.67 9.81
C VAL A 168 -10.14 2.77 9.31
N VAL A 169 -9.86 1.92 8.32
CA VAL A 169 -10.82 0.97 7.76
C VAL A 169 -10.60 -0.39 8.37
N GLY A 170 -11.67 -0.98 8.88
CA GLY A 170 -11.60 -2.25 9.58
C GLY A 170 -11.15 -2.10 11.04
N SER A 171 -10.97 -3.22 11.69
CA SER A 171 -10.35 -3.35 13.01
C SER A 171 -9.79 -4.75 13.17
N LEU A 172 -8.77 -4.88 14.01
CA LEU A 172 -8.30 -6.21 14.41
C LEU A 172 -9.38 -6.97 15.19
N PRO A 173 -9.45 -8.31 15.04
CA PRO A 173 -10.33 -9.12 15.87
C PRO A 173 -9.95 -8.99 17.35
N GLY A 174 -10.94 -8.75 18.19
CA GLY A 174 -10.82 -8.77 19.65
C GLY A 174 -11.16 -10.16 20.21
N PRO A 175 -11.03 -10.36 21.55
CA PRO A 175 -11.47 -11.58 22.20
C PRO A 175 -12.97 -11.80 21.98
N GLY A 176 -13.31 -12.83 21.20
CA GLY A 176 -14.70 -13.16 20.84
C GLY A 176 -15.33 -12.33 19.74
N GLU A 177 -14.58 -11.41 19.11
CA GLU A 177 -15.04 -10.57 18.03
C GLU A 177 -14.27 -10.90 16.74
N MET A 178 -14.98 -10.95 15.62
CA MET A 178 -14.37 -11.01 14.29
C MET A 178 -13.90 -9.60 13.88
N GLY A 179 -12.77 -9.51 13.19
CA GLY A 179 -12.33 -8.25 12.62
C GLY A 179 -13.35 -7.66 11.64
N ASN A 180 -13.39 -6.35 11.56
CA ASN A 180 -14.44 -5.63 10.79
C ASN A 180 -14.20 -5.60 9.28
N LEU A 181 -12.95 -5.72 8.80
CA LEU A 181 -12.67 -5.81 7.36
C LEU A 181 -13.17 -7.13 6.80
N ILE A 182 -13.93 -7.09 5.71
CA ILE A 182 -14.43 -8.27 5.01
C ILE A 182 -13.46 -8.66 3.89
N SER A 183 -13.16 -7.69 3.03
CA SER A 183 -12.25 -7.84 1.90
C SER A 183 -11.84 -6.46 1.39
N GLY A 184 -10.81 -6.39 0.59
CA GLY A 184 -10.42 -5.13 -0.04
C GLY A 184 -9.17 -5.26 -0.88
N SER A 185 -8.80 -4.15 -1.47
CA SER A 185 -7.56 -3.99 -2.21
C SER A 185 -6.99 -2.61 -1.99
N TYR A 186 -5.70 -2.48 -2.24
CA TYR A 186 -5.05 -1.19 -2.30
C TYR A 186 -4.26 -1.06 -3.60
N ALA A 187 -4.17 0.16 -4.10
CA ALA A 187 -3.31 0.53 -5.21
C ALA A 187 -2.41 1.70 -4.81
N VAL A 188 -1.18 1.66 -5.27
CA VAL A 188 -0.20 2.72 -5.08
C VAL A 188 0.21 3.24 -6.44
N SER A 189 0.06 4.54 -6.65
CA SER A 189 0.46 5.22 -7.87
C SER A 189 1.53 6.27 -7.55
N GLU A 190 2.49 6.44 -8.43
CA GLU A 190 3.49 7.52 -8.36
C GLU A 190 3.39 8.42 -9.59
N ARG A 191 3.61 9.71 -9.38
CA ARG A 191 3.81 10.64 -10.50
C ARG A 191 5.26 10.55 -10.95
N LEU A 192 5.50 9.68 -11.92
CA LEU A 192 6.83 9.54 -12.51
C LEU A 192 7.12 10.75 -13.41
N PRO A 193 8.33 11.33 -13.36
CA PRO A 193 8.73 12.36 -14.33
C PRO A 193 8.60 11.83 -15.76
N LEU A 194 8.11 12.67 -16.66
CA LEU A 194 7.79 12.36 -18.05
C LEU A 194 6.56 11.45 -18.27
N ALA A 195 5.90 10.99 -17.22
CA ALA A 195 4.61 10.31 -17.36
C ALA A 195 3.47 11.35 -17.38
N PRO A 196 2.51 11.24 -18.32
CA PRO A 196 1.40 12.20 -18.40
C PRO A 196 0.41 12.07 -17.25
N ALA A 197 0.36 10.92 -16.58
CA ALA A 197 -0.54 10.60 -15.50
C ALA A 197 0.17 9.81 -14.39
N PRO A 198 -0.40 9.76 -13.17
CA PRO A 198 0.08 8.86 -12.14
C PRO A 198 0.12 7.41 -12.65
N THR A 199 1.24 6.74 -12.43
CA THR A 199 1.46 5.38 -12.90
C THR A 199 1.28 4.41 -11.74
N PRO A 200 0.44 3.38 -11.84
CA PRO A 200 0.30 2.36 -10.82
C PRO A 200 1.62 1.58 -10.71
N ILE A 201 2.16 1.51 -9.49
CA ILE A 201 3.47 0.88 -9.22
C ILE A 201 3.38 -0.34 -8.32
N ALA A 202 2.33 -0.41 -7.50
CA ALA A 202 2.08 -1.56 -6.64
C ALA A 202 0.59 -1.68 -6.34
N SER A 203 0.13 -2.88 -6.11
CA SER A 203 -1.22 -3.17 -5.62
C SER A 203 -1.18 -4.44 -4.77
N GLY A 204 -2.20 -4.63 -3.94
CA GLY A 204 -2.33 -5.83 -3.15
C GLY A 204 -3.72 -6.02 -2.60
N ALA A 205 -3.99 -7.23 -2.12
CA ALA A 205 -5.25 -7.59 -1.47
C ALA A 205 -5.16 -7.36 0.04
N LEU A 206 -6.26 -6.91 0.61
CA LEU A 206 -6.50 -6.84 2.05
C LEU A 206 -7.26 -8.08 2.49
N LEU A 207 -6.85 -8.65 3.61
CA LEU A 207 -7.46 -9.86 4.13
C LEU A 207 -8.57 -9.53 5.14
N SER A 208 -9.51 -10.46 5.29
CA SER A 208 -10.51 -10.33 6.33
C SER A 208 -9.89 -10.19 7.71
N GLY A 209 -10.34 -9.19 8.47
CA GLY A 209 -9.83 -8.86 9.79
C GLY A 209 -8.60 -7.97 9.81
N ASP A 210 -8.09 -7.53 8.67
CA ASP A 210 -7.06 -6.47 8.64
C ASP A 210 -7.64 -5.14 9.14
N ALA A 211 -6.79 -4.26 9.66
CA ALA A 211 -7.09 -2.85 9.85
C ALA A 211 -6.12 -2.03 9.00
N VAL A 212 -6.64 -1.04 8.28
CA VAL A 212 -5.90 -0.30 7.26
C VAL A 212 -5.96 1.19 7.54
N GLU A 213 -4.81 1.83 7.47
CA GLU A 213 -4.63 3.24 7.80
C GLU A 213 -3.60 3.88 6.86
N ILE A 214 -3.89 5.07 6.36
CA ILE A 214 -2.92 5.85 5.59
C ILE A 214 -2.12 6.71 6.55
N MET A 215 -0.79 6.61 6.47
CA MET A 215 0.15 7.27 7.36
C MET A 215 1.13 8.13 6.58
N VAL A 216 1.68 9.15 7.20
CA VAL A 216 2.78 9.95 6.67
C VAL A 216 4.01 9.75 7.52
N ARG A 217 5.17 9.76 6.88
CA ARG A 217 6.44 9.67 7.60
C ARG A 217 6.62 10.93 8.45
N ARG A 218 6.84 10.75 9.75
CA ARG A 218 7.11 11.87 10.65
C ARG A 218 8.50 12.42 10.34
N HIS A 219 8.57 13.70 10.07
CA HIS A 219 9.83 14.40 9.97
C HIS A 219 10.22 14.88 11.37
N CYS A 220 11.35 14.39 11.88
CA CYS A 220 11.89 14.81 13.18
C CYS A 220 13.05 15.80 12.93
N PRO A 221 12.78 17.10 12.86
CA PRO A 221 13.83 18.11 12.68
C PRO A 221 14.60 18.32 14.00
N GLY A 222 15.88 18.04 13.99
CA GLY A 222 16.81 18.49 15.04
C GLY A 222 16.76 17.77 16.39
N ALA A 223 17.64 18.22 17.30
CA ALA A 223 17.88 17.59 18.59
C ALA A 223 16.83 17.97 19.67
N ASP A 224 16.08 19.03 19.48
CA ASP A 224 15.14 19.57 20.48
C ASP A 224 13.77 18.88 20.46
N ASP A 225 13.36 18.28 19.33
CA ASP A 225 12.09 17.56 19.19
C ASP A 225 12.17 16.07 19.56
N ARG A 226 13.20 15.69 20.33
CA ARG A 226 13.45 14.28 20.71
C ARG A 226 12.31 13.63 21.48
N ILE A 227 11.50 14.39 22.19
CA ILE A 227 10.43 13.86 23.05
C ILE A 227 9.30 13.25 22.20
N GLU A 228 8.87 13.92 21.12
CA GLU A 228 7.81 13.39 20.26
C GLU A 228 8.26 12.20 19.39
N CYS A 229 9.55 12.17 19.02
CA CYS A 229 10.14 11.06 18.28
C CYS A 229 10.60 9.91 19.17
N ALA A 230 10.45 10.00 20.50
CA ALA A 230 10.87 9.00 21.47
C ALA A 230 9.79 7.96 21.82
N HIS A 231 8.78 7.76 20.95
CA HIS A 231 7.74 6.75 21.20
C HIS A 231 8.37 5.35 21.36
N PRO A 232 7.96 4.53 22.35
CA PRO A 232 8.53 3.20 22.60
C PRO A 232 8.36 2.25 21.40
N ASP A 233 7.26 2.39 20.64
CA ASP A 233 7.03 1.63 19.42
C ASP A 233 7.78 2.28 18.24
N PRO A 234 8.75 1.57 17.60
CA PRO A 234 9.52 2.10 16.47
C PRO A 234 8.65 2.46 15.27
N ALA A 235 7.55 1.75 15.03
CA ALA A 235 6.62 2.07 13.94
C ALA A 235 5.91 3.41 14.19
N LYS A 236 5.52 3.70 15.43
CA LYS A 236 4.90 4.96 15.81
C LYS A 236 5.88 6.14 15.91
N ARG A 237 7.18 5.87 16.04
CA ARG A 237 8.22 6.93 15.96
C ARG A 237 8.34 7.52 14.56
N LEU A 238 8.24 6.66 13.55
CA LEU A 238 8.53 7.01 12.16
C LEU A 238 7.32 7.48 11.38
N TYR A 239 6.12 7.12 11.82
CA TYR A 239 4.89 7.38 11.09
C TYR A 239 3.83 8.00 12.01
N GLN A 240 3.05 8.90 11.43
CA GLN A 240 1.87 9.50 12.04
C GLN A 240 0.68 9.35 11.09
N PRO A 241 -0.56 9.36 11.62
CA PRO A 241 -1.75 9.36 10.78
C PRO A 241 -1.71 10.46 9.73
N SER A 242 -2.05 10.12 8.48
CA SER A 242 -2.14 11.06 7.38
C SER A 242 -3.58 11.45 7.14
N GLN A 243 -3.77 12.64 6.60
CA GLN A 243 -5.05 13.03 6.07
C GLN A 243 -5.39 12.20 4.86
N SER A 244 -6.61 11.71 4.82
CA SER A 244 -7.20 10.99 3.71
C SER A 244 -8.55 11.58 3.38
N PHE A 245 -8.92 11.49 2.11
CA PHE A 245 -10.24 11.82 1.61
C PHE A 245 -10.89 10.55 1.09
N GLY A 246 -12.18 10.40 1.34
CA GLY A 246 -12.88 9.22 0.86
C GLY A 246 -14.37 9.31 1.09
N PHE A 247 -15.02 8.20 0.85
CA PHE A 247 -16.44 8.06 1.04
C PHE A 247 -16.81 6.64 1.46
N ILE A 248 -17.94 6.56 2.11
CA ILE A 248 -18.61 5.34 2.52
C ILE A 248 -19.88 5.23 1.71
N GLU A 249 -20.13 4.08 1.14
CA GLU A 249 -21.29 3.82 0.30
C GLU A 249 -22.03 2.54 0.70
N PRO A 250 -23.35 2.49 0.51
CA PRO A 250 -24.08 1.25 0.66
C PRO A 250 -23.60 0.22 -0.37
N ARG A 251 -23.61 -1.04 0.04
CA ARG A 251 -23.42 -2.18 -0.86
C ARG A 251 -24.77 -2.85 -1.15
N GLY A 252 -24.73 -3.93 -1.91
CA GLY A 252 -25.95 -4.67 -2.23
C GLY A 252 -26.77 -5.04 -0.98
N ALA A 253 -28.07 -5.24 -1.18
CA ALA A 253 -29.02 -5.51 -0.08
C ALA A 253 -28.63 -6.74 0.74
N ASP A 254 -28.02 -7.75 0.10
CA ASP A 254 -27.58 -9.00 0.74
C ASP A 254 -26.18 -8.93 1.31
N ASP A 255 -25.46 -7.81 1.11
CA ASP A 255 -24.08 -7.65 1.56
C ASP A 255 -24.03 -7.21 3.03
N ALA A 256 -23.20 -7.86 3.81
CA ALA A 256 -22.84 -7.37 5.14
C ALA A 256 -21.88 -6.18 5.02
N GLY A 257 -22.07 -5.19 5.88
CA GLY A 257 -21.19 -4.02 5.92
C GLY A 257 -21.49 -2.97 4.86
N PHE A 258 -20.47 -2.21 4.48
CA PHE A 258 -20.51 -1.11 3.53
C PHE A 258 -19.21 -1.03 2.73
N GLY A 259 -19.24 -0.35 1.59
CA GLY A 259 -18.07 -0.02 0.79
C GLY A 259 -17.34 1.20 1.36
N VAL A 260 -16.04 1.21 1.26
CA VAL A 260 -15.18 2.35 1.63
C VAL A 260 -14.15 2.54 0.55
N THR A 261 -14.05 3.77 0.06
CA THR A 261 -12.96 4.16 -0.83
C THR A 261 -12.22 5.32 -0.20
N LEU A 262 -10.90 5.17 -0.03
CA LEU A 262 -10.03 6.19 0.54
C LEU A 262 -8.93 6.56 -0.43
N TYR A 263 -8.61 7.84 -0.45
CA TYR A 263 -7.51 8.44 -1.20
C TYR A 263 -6.60 9.21 -0.26
N SER A 264 -5.31 9.12 -0.47
CA SER A 264 -4.35 10.05 0.11
C SER A 264 -3.36 10.47 -0.97
N GLU A 265 -3.11 11.75 -1.07
CA GLU A 265 -2.19 12.32 -2.05
C GLU A 265 -1.17 13.20 -1.33
N THR A 266 -0.27 12.55 -0.59
CA THR A 266 0.87 13.23 0.05
C THR A 266 2.16 12.54 -0.36
N SER A 267 3.23 13.31 -0.56
CA SER A 267 4.53 12.81 -1.09
C SER A 267 5.17 11.73 -0.22
N ASP A 268 4.91 11.74 1.08
CA ASP A 268 5.52 10.85 2.05
C ASP A 268 4.53 9.82 2.64
N SER A 269 3.40 9.61 1.95
CA SER A 269 2.39 8.65 2.40
C SER A 269 2.91 7.22 2.35
N SER A 270 2.43 6.44 3.30
CA SER A 270 2.59 4.99 3.39
C SER A 270 1.28 4.38 3.83
N LEU A 271 1.00 3.17 3.38
CA LEU A 271 -0.15 2.42 3.85
C LEU A 271 0.30 1.49 4.98
N ALA A 272 -0.33 1.60 6.13
CA ALA A 272 -0.14 0.67 7.24
C ALA A 272 -1.28 -0.35 7.23
N ILE A 273 -0.92 -1.62 7.31
CA ILE A 273 -1.85 -2.74 7.42
C ILE A 273 -1.54 -3.46 8.71
N ASP A 274 -2.43 -3.40 9.68
CA ASP A 274 -2.37 -4.19 10.90
C ASP A 274 -3.10 -5.50 10.65
N ARG A 275 -2.39 -6.60 10.83
CA ARG A 275 -2.90 -7.95 10.61
C ARG A 275 -2.84 -8.75 11.90
N PHE A 276 -3.90 -9.48 12.21
CA PHE A 276 -3.95 -10.31 13.41
C PHE A 276 -2.81 -11.34 13.42
N GLY A 277 -2.09 -11.41 14.54
CA GLY A 277 -0.97 -12.34 14.71
C GLY A 277 0.31 -11.98 13.96
N ALA A 278 0.36 -10.81 13.29
CA ALA A 278 1.53 -10.32 12.58
C ALA A 278 1.94 -8.92 13.06
N SER A 279 3.19 -8.55 12.80
CA SER A 279 3.61 -7.17 12.95
C SER A 279 2.95 -6.27 11.91
N ARG A 280 2.79 -4.99 12.24
CA ARG A 280 2.30 -3.97 11.29
C ARG A 280 3.11 -3.99 10.00
N ILE A 281 2.42 -4.12 8.88
CA ILE A 281 3.00 -4.11 7.53
C ILE A 281 2.94 -2.68 6.99
N ILE A 282 4.08 -2.09 6.69
CA ILE A 282 4.13 -0.78 6.03
C ILE A 282 4.38 -1.01 4.54
N VAL A 283 3.42 -0.63 3.73
CA VAL A 283 3.51 -0.75 2.27
C VAL A 283 4.28 0.45 1.74
N THR A 284 5.53 0.21 1.36
CA THR A 284 6.37 1.19 0.68
C THR A 284 6.83 0.61 -0.65
N PRO A 285 6.50 1.23 -1.79
CA PRO A 285 7.00 0.76 -3.07
C PRO A 285 8.52 0.78 -3.11
N ASN A 286 9.12 -0.32 -3.53
CA ASN A 286 10.56 -0.39 -3.70
C ASN A 286 10.98 0.03 -5.11
N TRP A 287 12.27 0.24 -5.32
CA TRP A 287 12.83 0.65 -6.61
C TRP A 287 12.55 -0.35 -7.75
N ILE A 288 12.38 -1.65 -7.44
CA ILE A 288 12.07 -2.70 -8.42
C ILE A 288 10.67 -2.46 -8.99
N HIS A 289 9.67 -2.21 -8.14
CA HIS A 289 8.31 -1.90 -8.59
C HIS A 289 8.31 -0.66 -9.51
N ARG A 290 9.05 0.38 -9.15
CA ARG A 290 9.20 1.60 -9.97
C ARG A 290 9.87 1.32 -11.30
N ALA A 291 10.91 0.50 -11.31
CA ALA A 291 11.61 0.13 -12.54
C ALA A 291 10.70 -0.64 -13.51
N LEU A 292 9.93 -1.60 -12.98
CA LEU A 292 9.01 -2.42 -13.77
C LEU A 292 7.79 -1.64 -14.27
N ALA A 293 7.34 -0.64 -13.51
CA ALA A 293 6.19 0.19 -13.89
C ALA A 293 6.55 1.33 -14.85
N ASN A 294 7.83 1.68 -14.98
CA ASN A 294 8.26 2.84 -15.76
C ASN A 294 8.38 2.48 -17.27
N PRO A 295 7.48 2.99 -18.14
CA PRO A 295 7.50 2.68 -19.56
C PRO A 295 8.77 3.19 -20.27
N VAL A 296 9.37 4.28 -19.79
CA VAL A 296 10.60 4.83 -20.36
C VAL A 296 11.79 3.89 -20.08
N LEU A 297 11.85 3.30 -18.88
CA LEU A 297 12.90 2.33 -18.55
C LEU A 297 12.70 1.02 -19.29
N LEU A 298 11.47 0.53 -19.42
CA LEU A 298 11.16 -0.67 -20.18
C LEU A 298 11.48 -0.46 -21.67
N GLY A 299 11.04 0.65 -22.26
CA GLY A 299 11.34 0.99 -23.65
C GLY A 299 12.85 1.21 -23.87
N GLY A 300 13.51 1.93 -22.98
CA GLY A 300 14.96 2.17 -23.03
C GLY A 300 15.78 0.88 -22.92
N SER A 301 15.40 -0.03 -22.01
CA SER A 301 16.06 -1.33 -21.87
C SER A 301 15.87 -2.22 -23.11
N ALA A 302 14.68 -2.23 -23.68
CA ALA A 302 14.39 -2.94 -24.92
C ALA A 302 15.23 -2.38 -26.10
N LEU A 303 15.30 -1.06 -26.22
CA LEU A 303 16.11 -0.40 -27.24
C LEU A 303 17.60 -0.74 -27.08
N LEU A 304 18.11 -0.68 -25.86
CA LEU A 304 19.49 -1.07 -25.55
C LEU A 304 19.77 -2.54 -25.87
N ALA A 305 18.82 -3.43 -25.58
CA ALA A 305 18.92 -4.85 -25.92
C ALA A 305 18.99 -5.07 -27.44
N ILE A 306 18.14 -4.36 -28.21
CA ILE A 306 18.16 -4.40 -29.68
C ILE A 306 19.48 -3.86 -30.22
N LEU A 307 19.94 -2.70 -29.74
CA LEU A 307 21.19 -2.10 -30.18
C LEU A 307 22.40 -2.99 -29.85
N SER A 308 22.42 -3.60 -28.67
CA SER A 308 23.48 -4.54 -28.25
C SER A 308 23.46 -5.81 -29.12
N GLY A 309 22.27 -6.32 -29.43
CA GLY A 309 22.09 -7.44 -30.36
C GLY A 309 22.61 -7.15 -31.75
N LEU A 310 22.25 -6.00 -32.33
CA LEU A 310 22.75 -5.54 -33.62
C LEU A 310 24.28 -5.33 -33.64
N ALA A 311 24.83 -4.74 -32.56
CA ALA A 311 26.27 -4.60 -32.38
C ALA A 311 26.96 -5.97 -32.34
N SER A 312 26.38 -6.95 -31.63
CA SER A 312 26.91 -8.31 -31.53
C SER A 312 26.92 -9.02 -32.88
N LEU A 313 25.86 -8.85 -33.67
CA LEU A 313 25.80 -9.37 -35.06
C LEU A 313 26.84 -8.73 -35.96
N GLY A 314 27.06 -7.39 -35.81
CA GLY A 314 28.12 -6.68 -36.53
C GLY A 314 29.53 -7.16 -36.14
N PHE A 315 29.75 -7.65 -34.90
CA PHE A 315 31.02 -8.28 -34.51
C PHE A 315 31.15 -9.73 -34.97
N LEU A 316 30.05 -10.48 -35.06
CA LEU A 316 30.05 -11.88 -35.53
C LEU A 316 30.27 -11.98 -37.03
N ALA A 317 29.79 -11.01 -37.82
CA ALA A 317 29.93 -11.00 -39.28
C ALA A 317 31.41 -11.10 -39.73
N PRO A 318 32.39 -10.33 -39.23
CA PRO A 318 33.80 -10.49 -39.61
C PRO A 318 34.42 -11.79 -39.09
N LEU A 319 33.98 -12.29 -37.93
CA LEU A 319 34.42 -13.57 -37.38
C LEU A 319 33.94 -14.73 -38.29
N LEU A 320 32.68 -14.72 -38.68
CA LEU A 320 32.12 -15.71 -39.62
C LEU A 320 32.77 -15.60 -41.00
N ALA A 321 33.03 -14.38 -41.50
CA ALA A 321 33.72 -14.16 -42.75
C ALA A 321 35.19 -14.64 -42.70
N TRP A 322 35.81 -14.65 -41.54
CA TRP A 322 37.18 -15.17 -41.33
C TRP A 322 37.21 -16.70 -41.32
N THR A 323 36.20 -17.36 -40.79
CA THR A 323 36.05 -18.83 -40.85
C THR A 323 35.67 -19.34 -42.21
N TRP A 324 35.00 -18.51 -43.04
CA TRP A 324 34.64 -18.87 -44.43
C TRP A 324 35.74 -18.61 -45.47
N LYS A 325 36.72 -17.76 -45.16
CA LYS A 325 37.94 -17.68 -45.99
C LYS A 325 38.80 -18.86 -45.58
N GLY A 326 38.54 -19.99 -46.27
CA GLY A 326 39.28 -21.23 -46.07
C GLY A 326 40.75 -20.99 -45.97
N GLU A 327 41.35 -21.36 -44.84
CA GLU A 327 42.79 -21.38 -44.66
C GLU A 327 43.40 -22.23 -45.80
N PRO A 328 44.46 -21.71 -46.49
CA PRO A 328 45.24 -22.58 -47.34
C PRO A 328 45.81 -23.70 -46.49
N PRO A 329 45.90 -24.92 -47.03
CA PRO A 329 46.31 -26.08 -46.23
C PRO A 329 47.68 -25.82 -45.59
N VAL A 330 47.71 -25.73 -44.28
CA VAL A 330 48.93 -25.58 -43.52
C VAL A 330 49.66 -26.90 -43.66
N ARG A 331 50.83 -26.85 -44.29
CA ARG A 331 51.77 -27.96 -44.32
C ARG A 331 52.07 -28.42 -42.91
N THR A 332 51.54 -29.58 -42.56
CA THR A 332 51.79 -30.24 -41.31
C THR A 332 53.25 -30.60 -41.14
N ARG A 333 53.97 -29.84 -40.36
CA ARG A 333 55.25 -30.32 -39.80
C ARG A 333 54.97 -31.47 -38.84
N PRO A 334 55.68 -32.58 -38.90
CA PRO A 334 55.45 -33.71 -37.96
C PRO A 334 55.76 -33.26 -36.55
N ARG A 335 54.76 -33.40 -35.64
CA ARG A 335 54.91 -33.14 -34.22
C ARG A 335 55.76 -34.24 -33.56
N PRO A 336 56.72 -33.91 -32.70
CA PRO A 336 57.42 -34.90 -31.85
C PRO A 336 56.43 -35.56 -30.90
N VAL A 337 56.42 -36.89 -30.90
CA VAL A 337 55.62 -37.74 -30.05
C VAL A 337 56.08 -37.60 -28.62
N PHE A 338 55.39 -36.80 -27.84
CA PHE A 338 55.62 -36.70 -26.40
C PHE A 338 54.85 -37.85 -25.71
N ARG A 339 55.62 -38.88 -25.24
CA ARG A 339 55.09 -40.03 -24.49
C ARG A 339 54.74 -39.55 -23.06
N TRP A 340 53.48 -39.32 -22.78
CA TRP A 340 52.99 -39.06 -21.42
C TRP A 340 52.97 -40.37 -20.61
N ARG A 341 53.82 -40.44 -19.61
CA ARG A 341 53.83 -41.51 -18.57
C ARG A 341 52.67 -41.24 -17.60
N ARG A 342 51.64 -42.07 -17.68
CA ARG A 342 50.51 -42.05 -16.71
C ARG A 342 51.01 -42.49 -15.34
N LYS A 343 51.11 -41.57 -14.39
CA LYS A 343 51.24 -41.89 -12.95
C LYS A 343 49.80 -42.11 -12.42
N ARG A 344 49.46 -43.38 -12.17
CA ARG A 344 48.29 -43.79 -11.37
C ARG A 344 48.53 -43.31 -9.94
N ARG A 345 47.73 -42.36 -9.46
CA ARG A 345 47.59 -42.10 -8.04
C ARG A 345 46.22 -42.61 -7.60
N ARG A 346 46.24 -43.73 -6.88
CA ARG A 346 45.12 -44.20 -6.07
C ARG A 346 44.97 -43.23 -4.90
N ARG A 347 43.81 -42.75 -4.71
CA ARG A 347 43.41 -42.16 -3.43
C ARG A 347 42.08 -42.76 -3.02
N ASN A 348 42.12 -43.69 -2.09
CA ASN A 348 40.99 -44.13 -1.29
C ASN A 348 40.74 -43.04 -0.26
N GLU A 349 39.62 -42.37 -0.31
CA GLU A 349 39.09 -41.58 0.82
C GLU A 349 37.82 -42.29 1.31
N PRO A 350 37.69 -42.51 2.62
CA PRO A 350 36.48 -43.12 3.20
C PRO A 350 35.36 -42.13 3.31
N ILE A 351 34.14 -42.60 3.03
CA ILE A 351 32.88 -41.88 3.12
C ILE A 351 32.53 -41.69 4.61
N PRO A 352 32.21 -40.47 5.08
CA PRO A 352 31.71 -40.28 6.44
C PRO A 352 30.26 -40.78 6.60
N PRO A 353 29.87 -41.24 7.80
CA PRO A 353 28.54 -41.77 8.07
C PRO A 353 27.48 -40.68 8.15
N PRO A 354 26.19 -41.00 7.94
CA PRO A 354 25.09 -40.04 7.98
C PRO A 354 24.79 -39.58 9.41
N VAL A 355 24.57 -38.29 9.55
CA VAL A 355 24.15 -37.62 10.80
C VAL A 355 22.67 -37.95 11.04
N SER A 356 22.37 -38.61 12.14
CA SER A 356 21.00 -38.81 12.63
C SER A 356 20.46 -37.56 13.25
N ILE A 357 19.37 -37.03 12.70
CA ILE A 357 18.61 -35.92 13.27
C ILE A 357 17.69 -36.50 14.35
N GLY A 358 18.05 -36.25 15.60
CA GLY A 358 17.25 -36.59 16.77
C GLY A 358 15.98 -35.72 16.88
N HIS A 359 14.83 -36.38 16.88
CA HIS A 359 13.56 -35.80 17.31
C HIS A 359 13.62 -35.44 18.80
N ARG A 360 13.41 -34.18 19.13
CA ARG A 360 13.06 -33.78 20.53
C ARG A 360 11.54 -33.65 20.62
N PRO A 361 10.90 -34.35 21.58
CA PRO A 361 9.54 -34.02 21.98
C PRO A 361 9.58 -32.81 22.94
N GLY A 362 8.79 -31.79 22.65
CA GLY A 362 8.51 -30.70 23.57
C GLY A 362 7.34 -31.04 24.49
N PRO A 363 7.23 -30.37 25.66
CA PRO A 363 6.07 -30.48 26.56
C PRO A 363 4.86 -29.72 26.02
#